data_f1074ff11d589de277fcc00d3c3f4077
#
_entry.id   f1074ff11d589de277fcc00d3c3f4077
#
_cell.length_a   1.000
_cell.length_b   1.000
_cell.length_c   1.000
_cell.angle_alpha   90.00
_cell.angle_beta   90.00
_cell.angle_gamma   90.00
#
_symmetry.space_group_name_H-M   'P 1'
#
loop_
_entity.id
_entity.type
_entity.pdbx_description
1 polymer ?
#
loop_
_entity_poly.entity_id
_entity_poly.type
_entity_poly.pdbx_seq_one_letter_code
_entity_poly.pdbx_strand_id
1 'polypeptide(L)'
;MTERNIIDLEQAGFRAGGRWAVRDVSFTVKRSEIVTLIGPNGSGKSTTAKLALGITKPTAGTATRGKNLTIGYVPQQMAIDWTLPLTVARFMRLTDRLTDGQATAALERTGVAQLANDQMRTLSGGEFQRVLLARAIARKPDLLVLDEPAQGVDFQGEIELYKLIGNLREELGCGVLMISHDLHLVMAQTDKVICLNGHMCCAGTPTAVTESEDYRNLFGSRAGDALAIYQHSHNHTHLPDGSVQLEDGTITAHCDTCGTEECDKN
;
A
#
# COMPACT_ATOMS: atom_id res chain seq x y z
N MET A 1 16.13 11.01 -19.97
CA MET A 1 14.81 10.46 -20.36
C MET A 1 13.81 11.06 -19.38
N THR A 2 12.90 11.91 -19.85
CA THR A 2 11.85 12.50 -19.01
C THR A 2 10.98 11.36 -18.46
N GLU A 3 10.96 11.20 -17.14
CA GLU A 3 10.06 10.26 -16.44
C GLU A 3 8.61 10.61 -16.82
N ARG A 4 8.00 9.79 -17.66
CA ARG A 4 6.60 10.01 -18.04
C ARG A 4 5.70 9.65 -16.88
N ASN A 5 4.87 10.60 -16.43
CA ASN A 5 3.79 10.34 -15.51
C ASN A 5 2.88 9.21 -16.08
N ILE A 6 2.56 8.24 -15.24
CA ILE A 6 1.60 7.17 -15.55
C ILE A 6 0.19 7.69 -15.33
N ILE A 7 0.00 8.42 -14.22
CA ILE A 7 -1.23 9.09 -13.82
C ILE A 7 -0.92 10.57 -13.59
N ASP A 8 -1.84 11.43 -13.98
CA ASP A 8 -1.78 12.86 -13.72
C ASP A 8 -3.20 13.40 -13.47
N LEU A 9 -3.43 13.88 -12.25
CA LEU A 9 -4.64 14.56 -11.83
C LEU A 9 -4.32 16.04 -11.61
N GLU A 10 -5.09 16.93 -12.23
CA GLU A 10 -4.98 18.38 -12.08
C GLU A 10 -6.33 18.95 -11.64
N GLN A 11 -6.39 19.45 -10.40
CA GLN A 11 -7.60 20.00 -9.77
C GLN A 11 -8.84 19.09 -9.97
N ALA A 12 -8.59 17.77 -10.00
CA ALA A 12 -9.62 16.80 -10.29
C ALA A 12 -10.65 16.75 -9.17
N GLY A 13 -11.93 16.69 -9.54
CA GLY A 13 -13.03 16.57 -8.58
C GLY A 13 -14.20 15.79 -9.15
N PHE A 14 -14.99 15.21 -8.25
CA PHE A 14 -16.18 14.46 -8.62
C PHE A 14 -17.37 14.79 -7.73
N ARG A 15 -18.50 15.06 -8.36
CA ARG A 15 -19.81 15.26 -7.69
C ARG A 15 -20.71 14.05 -7.90
N ALA A 16 -21.30 13.58 -6.81
CA ALA A 16 -22.33 12.55 -6.83
C ALA A 16 -23.61 13.13 -6.18
N GLY A 17 -24.75 13.10 -6.87
CA GLY A 17 -26.02 13.61 -6.33
C GLY A 17 -25.96 15.08 -5.88
N GLY A 18 -25.21 15.91 -6.59
CA GLY A 18 -25.07 17.34 -6.26
C GLY A 18 -24.07 17.68 -5.16
N ARG A 19 -23.52 16.67 -4.46
CA ARG A 19 -22.52 16.84 -3.41
C ARG A 19 -21.13 16.44 -3.91
N TRP A 20 -20.10 17.15 -3.43
CA TRP A 20 -18.72 16.75 -3.69
C TRP A 20 -18.38 15.47 -2.94
N ALA A 21 -17.98 14.44 -3.67
CA ALA A 21 -17.33 13.26 -3.09
C ALA A 21 -15.83 13.53 -2.89
N VAL A 22 -15.23 14.31 -3.80
CA VAL A 22 -13.86 14.82 -3.69
C VAL A 22 -13.71 16.02 -4.63
N ARG A 23 -12.85 16.99 -4.27
CA ARG A 23 -12.55 18.19 -5.07
C ARG A 23 -11.08 18.58 -4.96
N ASP A 24 -10.59 19.32 -5.93
CA ASP A 24 -9.26 19.97 -5.94
C ASP A 24 -8.11 19.00 -5.62
N VAL A 25 -8.12 17.84 -6.28
CA VAL A 25 -7.06 16.84 -6.12
C VAL A 25 -6.07 16.96 -7.26
N SER A 26 -4.79 17.19 -6.93
CA SER A 26 -3.70 17.32 -7.91
C SER A 26 -2.50 16.49 -7.47
N PHE A 27 -2.20 15.42 -8.20
CA PHE A 27 -1.00 14.62 -7.99
C PHE A 27 -0.66 13.79 -9.22
N THR A 28 0.58 13.33 -9.26
CA THR A 28 1.07 12.42 -10.31
C THR A 28 1.52 11.11 -9.70
N VAL A 29 1.48 10.04 -10.49
CA VAL A 29 2.14 8.76 -10.19
C VAL A 29 3.10 8.47 -11.33
N LYS A 30 4.36 8.16 -11.00
CA LYS A 30 5.41 7.79 -11.93
C LYS A 30 5.70 6.29 -11.90
N ARG A 31 6.50 5.79 -12.85
CA ARG A 31 7.07 4.45 -12.76
C ARG A 31 7.97 4.33 -11.54
N SER A 32 7.98 3.16 -10.92
CA SER A 32 8.77 2.88 -9.72
C SER A 32 8.53 3.84 -8.55
N GLU A 33 7.37 4.51 -8.51
CA GLU A 33 6.95 5.39 -7.43
C GLU A 33 5.75 4.78 -6.70
N ILE A 34 5.76 4.79 -5.37
CA ILE A 34 4.62 4.46 -4.52
C ILE A 34 3.98 5.74 -4.02
N VAL A 35 2.76 6.01 -4.47
CA VAL A 35 1.93 7.11 -4.00
C VAL A 35 0.81 6.55 -3.16
N THR A 36 0.68 7.02 -1.91
CA THR A 36 -0.36 6.55 -1.00
C THR A 36 -1.37 7.62 -0.68
N LEU A 37 -2.65 7.28 -0.84
CA LEU A 37 -3.79 8.08 -0.44
C LEU A 37 -4.18 7.72 0.99
N ILE A 38 -4.16 8.69 1.89
CA ILE A 38 -4.57 8.53 3.29
C ILE A 38 -5.73 9.48 3.63
N GLY A 39 -6.45 9.19 4.70
CA GLY A 39 -7.55 10.02 5.17
C GLY A 39 -8.66 9.20 5.84
N PRO A 40 -9.58 9.84 6.57
CA PRO A 40 -10.68 9.18 7.25
C PRO A 40 -11.64 8.48 6.26
N ASN A 41 -12.52 7.64 6.80
CA ASN A 41 -13.57 7.02 5.99
C ASN A 41 -14.48 8.09 5.39
N GLY A 42 -14.83 7.94 4.11
CA GLY A 42 -15.62 8.93 3.38
C GLY A 42 -14.83 10.15 2.87
N SER A 43 -13.51 10.23 3.08
CA SER A 43 -12.67 11.35 2.63
C SER A 43 -12.47 11.45 1.10
N GLY A 44 -12.91 10.45 0.33
CA GLY A 44 -12.81 10.45 -1.13
C GLY A 44 -11.67 9.60 -1.71
N LYS A 45 -10.93 8.82 -0.90
CA LYS A 45 -9.79 7.97 -1.35
C LYS A 45 -10.16 7.07 -2.52
N SER A 46 -11.18 6.21 -2.35
CA SER A 46 -11.62 5.29 -3.41
C SER A 46 -12.20 6.02 -4.62
N THR A 47 -12.83 7.20 -4.42
CA THR A 47 -13.28 8.05 -5.53
C THR A 47 -12.09 8.60 -6.30
N THR A 48 -11.06 9.09 -5.62
CA THR A 48 -9.82 9.58 -6.23
C THR A 48 -9.11 8.47 -7.01
N ALA A 49 -9.02 7.26 -6.45
CA ALA A 49 -8.48 6.12 -7.18
C ALA A 49 -9.31 5.78 -8.45
N LYS A 50 -10.64 5.84 -8.38
CA LYS A 50 -11.50 5.63 -9.55
C LYS A 50 -11.32 6.72 -10.62
N LEU A 51 -11.06 7.98 -10.22
CA LEU A 51 -10.67 9.05 -11.13
C LEU A 51 -9.32 8.75 -11.79
N ALA A 52 -8.32 8.40 -11.00
CA ALA A 52 -6.99 8.02 -11.48
C ALA A 52 -7.04 6.83 -12.46
N LEU A 53 -7.86 5.83 -12.17
CA LEU A 53 -8.10 4.68 -13.04
C LEU A 53 -8.96 5.00 -14.28
N GLY A 54 -9.62 6.17 -14.31
CA GLY A 54 -10.60 6.57 -15.35
C GLY A 54 -11.85 5.69 -15.38
N ILE A 55 -12.14 5.02 -14.29
CA ILE A 55 -13.43 4.34 -14.06
C ILE A 55 -14.52 5.39 -13.92
N THR A 56 -14.19 6.51 -13.29
CA THR A 56 -15.07 7.67 -13.12
C THR A 56 -14.45 8.87 -13.84
N LYS A 57 -15.25 9.61 -14.62
CA LYS A 57 -14.80 10.86 -15.25
C LYS A 57 -14.88 12.00 -14.23
N PRO A 58 -13.87 12.88 -14.14
CA PRO A 58 -13.95 14.05 -13.28
C PRO A 58 -15.09 14.98 -13.73
N THR A 59 -15.77 15.61 -12.78
CA THR A 59 -16.77 16.67 -13.02
C THR A 59 -16.13 18.06 -12.99
N ALA A 60 -14.90 18.17 -12.49
CA ALA A 60 -14.05 19.36 -12.52
C ALA A 60 -12.58 18.94 -12.63
N GLY A 61 -11.75 19.80 -13.22
CA GLY A 61 -10.33 19.49 -13.46
C GLY A 61 -10.12 18.40 -14.49
N THR A 62 -8.94 17.80 -14.47
CA THR A 62 -8.55 16.74 -15.42
C THR A 62 -7.97 15.53 -14.71
N ALA A 63 -8.14 14.35 -15.31
CA ALA A 63 -7.50 13.11 -14.90
C ALA A 63 -7.00 12.41 -16.17
N THR A 64 -5.69 12.41 -16.36
CA THR A 64 -5.05 11.84 -17.55
C THR A 64 -4.22 10.61 -17.18
N ARG A 65 -4.08 9.71 -18.14
CA ARG A 65 -3.34 8.46 -18.00
C ARG A 65 -2.46 8.21 -19.20
N GLY A 66 -1.35 7.53 -18.98
CA GLY A 66 -0.55 7.00 -20.07
C GLY A 66 -1.38 6.14 -21.02
N LYS A 67 -1.03 6.15 -22.31
CA LYS A 67 -1.72 5.31 -23.30
C LYS A 67 -1.35 3.85 -23.12
N ASN A 68 -2.33 2.95 -23.30
CA ASN A 68 -2.15 1.48 -23.32
C ASN A 68 -1.54 0.91 -22.01
N LEU A 69 -1.88 1.50 -20.86
CA LEU A 69 -1.40 0.99 -19.57
C LEU A 69 -2.05 -0.34 -19.23
N THR A 70 -1.23 -1.29 -18.81
CA THR A 70 -1.68 -2.49 -18.12
C THR A 70 -1.82 -2.15 -16.64
N ILE A 71 -3.03 -2.33 -16.09
CA ILE A 71 -3.33 -2.00 -14.70
C ILE A 71 -3.62 -3.28 -13.93
N GLY A 72 -2.90 -3.49 -12.83
CA GLY A 72 -3.25 -4.48 -11.81
C GLY A 72 -4.07 -3.82 -10.71
N TYR A 73 -5.14 -4.43 -10.25
CA TYR A 73 -6.01 -3.88 -9.22
C TYR A 73 -6.33 -4.91 -8.13
N VAL A 74 -6.06 -4.55 -6.89
CA VAL A 74 -6.48 -5.28 -5.69
C VAL A 74 -7.57 -4.44 -5.01
N PRO A 75 -8.84 -4.88 -5.04
CA PRO A 75 -9.93 -4.16 -4.40
C PRO A 75 -9.96 -4.40 -2.89
N GLN A 76 -10.49 -3.46 -2.11
CA GLN A 76 -10.70 -3.57 -0.67
C GLN A 76 -11.55 -4.80 -0.31
N GLN A 77 -12.58 -5.06 -1.07
CA GLN A 77 -13.46 -6.21 -0.88
C GLN A 77 -13.71 -6.90 -2.22
N MET A 78 -13.67 -8.22 -2.20
CA MET A 78 -14.03 -9.02 -3.34
C MET A 78 -15.30 -9.81 -3.04
N ALA A 79 -16.33 -9.57 -3.83
CA ALA A 79 -17.58 -10.34 -3.75
C ALA A 79 -17.37 -11.73 -4.38
N ILE A 80 -16.95 -12.69 -3.57
CA ILE A 80 -16.84 -14.10 -3.97
C ILE A 80 -18.01 -14.85 -3.34
N ASP A 81 -18.73 -15.61 -4.16
CA ASP A 81 -19.68 -16.58 -3.62
C ASP A 81 -18.91 -17.79 -3.05
N TRP A 82 -18.77 -17.82 -1.75
CA TRP A 82 -18.02 -18.85 -1.03
C TRP A 82 -18.66 -20.25 -1.07
N THR A 83 -19.87 -20.37 -1.61
CA THR A 83 -20.50 -21.69 -1.85
C THR A 83 -19.90 -22.38 -3.07
N LEU A 84 -19.27 -21.63 -3.98
CA LEU A 84 -18.62 -22.19 -5.16
C LEU A 84 -17.26 -22.82 -4.80
N PRO A 85 -16.95 -24.02 -5.29
CA PRO A 85 -15.64 -24.63 -5.14
C PRO A 85 -14.63 -23.90 -6.06
N LEU A 86 -13.90 -22.92 -5.50
CA LEU A 86 -12.98 -22.08 -6.21
C LEU A 86 -11.56 -22.28 -5.68
N THR A 87 -10.72 -22.99 -6.43
CA THR A 87 -9.30 -23.11 -6.11
C THR A 87 -8.54 -21.85 -6.50
N VAL A 88 -7.37 -21.61 -5.87
CA VAL A 88 -6.47 -20.51 -6.20
C VAL A 88 -6.11 -20.52 -7.67
N ALA A 89 -5.70 -21.66 -8.23
CA ALA A 89 -5.36 -21.78 -9.66
C ALA A 89 -6.54 -21.40 -10.58
N ARG A 90 -7.77 -21.75 -10.19
CA ARG A 90 -8.96 -21.38 -10.96
C ARG A 90 -9.27 -19.89 -10.81
N PHE A 91 -9.12 -19.36 -9.60
CA PHE A 91 -9.30 -17.92 -9.32
C PHE A 91 -8.35 -17.04 -10.15
N MET A 92 -7.07 -17.43 -10.28
CA MET A 92 -6.10 -16.71 -11.10
C MET A 92 -6.55 -16.53 -12.56
N ARG A 93 -7.37 -17.45 -13.08
CA ARG A 93 -7.79 -17.49 -14.51
C ARG A 93 -9.21 -17.00 -14.76
N LEU A 94 -9.97 -16.59 -13.74
CA LEU A 94 -11.39 -16.27 -13.89
C LEU A 94 -11.68 -15.13 -14.87
N THR A 95 -10.87 -14.11 -14.91
CA THR A 95 -11.13 -12.90 -15.72
C THR A 95 -10.05 -12.62 -16.76
N ASP A 96 -8.88 -13.17 -16.57
CA ASP A 96 -7.73 -12.96 -17.45
C ASP A 96 -7.36 -14.26 -18.16
N ARG A 97 -7.04 -14.17 -19.45
CA ARG A 97 -6.49 -15.29 -20.21
C ARG A 97 -5.01 -15.46 -19.86
N LEU A 98 -4.73 -15.80 -18.60
CA LEU A 98 -3.37 -16.12 -18.16
C LEU A 98 -2.99 -17.51 -18.63
N THR A 99 -1.74 -17.65 -19.09
CA THR A 99 -1.13 -18.97 -19.26
C THR A 99 -0.81 -19.59 -17.90
N ASP A 100 -0.66 -20.92 -17.85
CA ASP A 100 -0.30 -21.61 -16.61
C ASP A 100 1.02 -21.10 -16.04
N GLY A 101 2.02 -20.86 -16.89
CA GLY A 101 3.30 -20.29 -16.48
C GLY A 101 3.18 -18.87 -15.90
N GLN A 102 2.31 -18.02 -16.43
CA GLN A 102 2.09 -16.69 -15.88
C GLN A 102 1.43 -16.74 -14.50
N ALA A 103 0.43 -17.60 -14.33
CA ALA A 103 -0.25 -17.77 -13.05
C ALA A 103 0.71 -18.33 -11.99
N THR A 104 1.46 -19.39 -12.32
CA THR A 104 2.44 -19.99 -11.42
C THR A 104 3.54 -19.00 -11.02
N ALA A 105 4.15 -18.31 -11.98
CA ALA A 105 5.20 -17.33 -11.71
C ALA A 105 4.71 -16.16 -10.83
N ALA A 106 3.44 -15.74 -10.96
CA ALA A 106 2.87 -14.72 -10.11
C ALA A 106 2.65 -15.21 -8.67
N LEU A 107 2.16 -16.46 -8.49
CA LEU A 107 2.01 -17.07 -7.18
C LEU A 107 3.37 -17.30 -6.49
N GLU A 108 4.41 -17.67 -7.24
CA GLU A 108 5.78 -17.80 -6.73
C GLU A 108 6.31 -16.46 -6.21
N ARG A 109 6.13 -15.37 -6.98
CA ARG A 109 6.55 -14.01 -6.58
C ARG A 109 5.89 -13.54 -5.27
N THR A 110 4.67 -13.96 -5.02
CA THR A 110 3.95 -13.58 -3.79
C THR A 110 4.08 -14.64 -2.68
N GLY A 111 4.85 -15.72 -2.90
CA GLY A 111 5.16 -16.74 -1.90
C GLY A 111 3.99 -17.66 -1.56
N VAL A 112 3.04 -17.87 -2.51
CA VAL A 112 1.83 -18.69 -2.28
C VAL A 112 1.59 -19.75 -3.37
N ALA A 113 2.63 -20.14 -4.11
CA ALA A 113 2.52 -21.13 -5.17
C ALA A 113 2.04 -22.52 -4.67
N GLN A 114 2.43 -22.90 -3.45
CA GLN A 114 2.01 -24.15 -2.80
C GLN A 114 0.49 -24.21 -2.58
N LEU A 115 -0.21 -23.07 -2.54
CA LEU A 115 -1.66 -23.00 -2.31
C LEU A 115 -2.48 -23.10 -3.60
N ALA A 116 -1.85 -23.36 -4.76
CA ALA A 116 -2.52 -23.34 -6.06
C ALA A 116 -3.77 -24.25 -6.14
N ASN A 117 -3.74 -25.37 -5.44
CA ASN A 117 -4.86 -26.34 -5.39
C ASN A 117 -5.81 -26.13 -4.22
N ASP A 118 -5.48 -25.24 -3.30
CA ASP A 118 -6.32 -24.97 -2.12
C ASP A 118 -7.53 -24.13 -2.48
N GLN A 119 -8.58 -24.26 -1.68
CA GLN A 119 -9.81 -23.49 -1.87
C GLN A 119 -9.60 -22.06 -1.37
N MET A 120 -10.04 -21.07 -2.14
CA MET A 120 -9.96 -19.65 -1.74
C MET A 120 -10.57 -19.37 -0.36
N ARG A 121 -11.63 -20.10 0.01
CA ARG A 121 -12.34 -19.97 1.30
C ARG A 121 -11.57 -20.46 2.51
N THR A 122 -10.51 -21.26 2.32
CA THR A 122 -9.72 -21.85 3.42
C THR A 122 -8.43 -21.10 3.69
N LEU A 123 -8.15 -20.06 2.89
CA LEU A 123 -6.96 -19.23 3.04
C LEU A 123 -7.07 -18.34 4.28
N SER A 124 -5.96 -18.14 4.96
CA SER A 124 -5.82 -17.06 5.94
C SER A 124 -5.93 -15.69 5.26
N GLY A 125 -6.16 -14.62 6.05
CA GLY A 125 -6.23 -13.25 5.51
C GLY A 125 -4.98 -12.87 4.72
N GLY A 126 -3.79 -13.17 5.25
CA GLY A 126 -2.51 -12.88 4.58
C GLY A 126 -2.31 -13.66 3.28
N GLU A 127 -2.62 -14.97 3.28
CA GLU A 127 -2.56 -15.81 2.07
C GLU A 127 -3.55 -15.32 1.01
N PHE A 128 -4.75 -14.95 1.41
CA PHE A 128 -5.76 -14.41 0.51
C PHE A 128 -5.28 -13.11 -0.14
N GLN A 129 -4.71 -12.17 0.62
CA GLN A 129 -4.16 -10.92 0.09
C GLN A 129 -2.99 -11.16 -0.86
N ARG A 130 -2.09 -12.10 -0.53
CA ARG A 130 -0.98 -12.51 -1.42
C ARG A 130 -1.48 -13.12 -2.73
N VAL A 131 -2.58 -13.89 -2.72
CA VAL A 131 -3.22 -14.43 -3.93
C VAL A 131 -3.86 -13.31 -4.76
N LEU A 132 -4.54 -12.32 -4.13
CA LEU A 132 -5.06 -11.15 -4.84
C LEU A 132 -3.94 -10.35 -5.50
N LEU A 133 -2.83 -10.16 -4.78
CA LEU A 133 -1.65 -9.48 -5.29
C LEU A 133 -1.02 -10.25 -6.45
N ALA A 134 -0.87 -11.59 -6.33
CA ALA A 134 -0.40 -12.45 -7.42
C ALA A 134 -1.21 -12.24 -8.70
N ARG A 135 -2.53 -12.23 -8.58
CA ARG A 135 -3.41 -12.00 -9.72
C ARG A 135 -3.24 -10.62 -10.33
N ALA A 136 -3.09 -9.58 -9.51
CA ALA A 136 -2.89 -8.22 -9.98
C ALA A 136 -1.57 -8.04 -10.75
N ILE A 137 -0.50 -8.75 -10.35
CA ILE A 137 0.82 -8.65 -10.99
C ILE A 137 1.04 -9.65 -12.14
N ALA A 138 0.16 -10.63 -12.33
CA ALA A 138 0.35 -11.73 -13.30
C ALA A 138 0.58 -11.25 -14.75
N ARG A 139 0.06 -10.08 -15.12
CA ARG A 139 0.22 -9.46 -16.45
C ARG A 139 1.33 -8.41 -16.49
N LYS A 140 2.20 -8.35 -15.48
CA LYS A 140 3.26 -7.34 -15.35
C LYS A 140 2.71 -5.92 -15.58
N PRO A 141 1.92 -5.40 -14.66
CA PRO A 141 1.26 -4.11 -14.84
C PRO A 141 2.26 -2.96 -14.91
N ASP A 142 1.88 -1.88 -15.63
CA ASP A 142 2.57 -0.60 -15.58
C ASP A 142 2.18 0.20 -14.32
N LEU A 143 0.95 -0.01 -13.83
CA LEU A 143 0.39 0.57 -12.62
C LEU A 143 -0.27 -0.51 -11.77
N LEU A 144 0.11 -0.60 -10.51
CA LEU A 144 -0.53 -1.43 -9.51
C LEU A 144 -1.37 -0.55 -8.57
N VAL A 145 -2.65 -0.84 -8.46
CA VAL A 145 -3.56 -0.11 -7.57
C VAL A 145 -4.03 -1.04 -6.47
N LEU A 146 -3.81 -0.63 -5.22
CA LEU A 146 -4.06 -1.42 -4.02
C LEU A 146 -5.01 -0.65 -3.10
N ASP A 147 -6.22 -1.18 -2.90
CA ASP A 147 -7.22 -0.57 -2.03
C ASP A 147 -7.28 -1.34 -0.70
N GLU A 148 -6.64 -0.81 0.33
CA GLU A 148 -6.49 -1.41 1.67
C GLU A 148 -5.95 -2.86 1.63
N PRO A 149 -4.75 -3.08 1.04
CA PRO A 149 -4.26 -4.43 0.74
C PRO A 149 -3.97 -5.30 1.96
N ALA A 150 -3.82 -4.72 3.15
CA ALA A 150 -3.53 -5.44 4.38
C ALA A 150 -4.78 -5.69 5.25
N GLN A 151 -5.98 -5.36 4.75
CA GLN A 151 -7.21 -5.58 5.52
C GLN A 151 -7.41 -7.06 5.86
N GLY A 152 -7.54 -7.36 7.16
CA GLY A 152 -7.74 -8.72 7.67
C GLY A 152 -6.46 -9.55 7.78
N VAL A 153 -5.31 -8.92 7.67
CA VAL A 153 -3.98 -9.51 7.91
C VAL A 153 -3.55 -9.17 9.34
N ASP A 154 -2.82 -10.05 10.01
CA ASP A 154 -2.23 -9.75 11.30
C ASP A 154 -1.02 -8.81 11.15
N PHE A 155 -0.57 -8.21 12.25
CA PHE A 155 0.47 -7.17 12.23
C PHE A 155 1.77 -7.63 11.55
N GLN A 156 2.23 -8.86 11.84
CA GLN A 156 3.45 -9.39 11.23
C GLN A 156 3.29 -9.61 9.72
N GLY A 157 2.17 -10.21 9.32
CA GLY A 157 1.85 -10.44 7.91
C GLY A 157 1.65 -9.13 7.13
N GLU A 158 1.16 -8.08 7.78
CA GLU A 158 1.03 -6.74 7.21
C GLU A 158 2.41 -6.15 6.86
N ILE A 159 3.37 -6.20 7.80
CA ILE A 159 4.76 -5.76 7.55
C ILE A 159 5.36 -6.49 6.34
N GLU A 160 5.19 -7.82 6.30
CA GLU A 160 5.69 -8.64 5.19
C GLU A 160 5.03 -8.31 3.87
N LEU A 161 3.71 -8.02 3.89
CA LEU A 161 2.95 -7.67 2.68
C LEU A 161 3.42 -6.32 2.11
N TYR A 162 3.64 -5.30 2.94
CA TYR A 162 4.16 -4.01 2.48
C TYR A 162 5.58 -4.12 1.95
N LYS A 163 6.47 -4.91 2.59
CA LYS A 163 7.80 -5.22 2.05
C LYS A 163 7.71 -5.91 0.68
N LEU A 164 6.80 -6.88 0.55
CA LEU A 164 6.56 -7.56 -0.71
C LEU A 164 6.11 -6.59 -1.81
N ILE A 165 5.20 -5.65 -1.51
CA ILE A 165 4.74 -4.62 -2.45
C ILE A 165 5.93 -3.75 -2.91
N GLY A 166 6.80 -3.33 -1.99
CA GLY A 166 8.01 -2.59 -2.30
C GLY A 166 8.94 -3.34 -3.27
N ASN A 167 9.21 -4.62 -2.99
CA ASN A 167 10.03 -5.48 -3.84
C ASN A 167 9.41 -5.67 -5.25
N LEU A 168 8.10 -5.89 -5.31
CA LEU A 168 7.40 -6.04 -6.58
C LEU A 168 7.42 -4.75 -7.41
N ARG A 169 7.31 -3.56 -6.78
CA ARG A 169 7.47 -2.26 -7.44
C ARG A 169 8.84 -2.18 -8.14
N GLU A 170 9.91 -2.57 -7.45
CA GLU A 170 11.28 -2.54 -7.98
C GLU A 170 11.47 -3.57 -9.10
N GLU A 171 11.04 -4.82 -8.88
CA GLU A 171 11.18 -5.90 -9.86
C GLU A 171 10.42 -5.63 -11.17
N LEU A 172 9.20 -5.10 -11.06
CA LEU A 172 8.33 -4.85 -12.21
C LEU A 172 8.54 -3.46 -12.85
N GLY A 173 9.20 -2.55 -12.15
CA GLY A 173 9.33 -1.14 -12.57
C GLY A 173 7.98 -0.43 -12.72
N CYS A 174 6.95 -0.90 -12.01
CA CYS A 174 5.60 -0.35 -12.07
C CYS A 174 5.40 0.81 -11.09
N GLY A 175 4.49 1.75 -11.40
CA GLY A 175 3.98 2.68 -10.41
C GLY A 175 2.99 1.99 -9.48
N VAL A 176 2.89 2.45 -8.24
CA VAL A 176 1.93 1.94 -7.26
C VAL A 176 1.08 3.09 -6.75
N LEU A 177 -0.24 2.95 -6.84
CA LEU A 177 -1.21 3.81 -6.17
C LEU A 177 -1.87 3.01 -5.06
N MET A 178 -1.61 3.37 -3.82
CA MET A 178 -2.10 2.66 -2.65
C MET A 178 -3.11 3.50 -1.88
N ILE A 179 -4.15 2.86 -1.38
CA ILE A 179 -5.08 3.44 -0.41
C ILE A 179 -4.86 2.71 0.90
N SER A 180 -4.61 3.44 1.97
CA SER A 180 -4.49 2.85 3.31
C SER A 180 -5.02 3.80 4.37
N HIS A 181 -5.49 3.25 5.46
CA HIS A 181 -5.80 3.95 6.69
C HIS A 181 -4.76 3.70 7.78
N ASP A 182 -3.88 2.72 7.59
CA ASP A 182 -2.76 2.45 8.47
C ASP A 182 -1.54 3.28 8.07
N LEU A 183 -1.25 4.28 8.90
CA LEU A 183 -0.23 5.28 8.60
C LEU A 183 1.18 4.78 8.88
N HIS A 184 1.33 3.89 9.86
CA HIS A 184 2.65 3.53 10.39
C HIS A 184 3.44 2.67 9.40
N LEU A 185 2.84 1.62 8.89
CA LEU A 185 3.49 0.68 7.97
C LEU A 185 3.62 1.25 6.56
N VAL A 186 2.63 2.02 6.14
CA VAL A 186 2.62 2.67 4.82
C VAL A 186 3.76 3.66 4.66
N MET A 187 4.05 4.45 5.70
CA MET A 187 5.08 5.49 5.66
C MET A 187 6.48 4.94 5.38
N ALA A 188 6.78 3.70 5.78
CA ALA A 188 8.09 3.09 5.56
C ALA A 188 8.35 2.70 4.09
N GLN A 189 7.30 2.49 3.29
CA GLN A 189 7.41 1.99 1.90
C GLN A 189 6.89 2.99 0.85
N THR A 190 6.45 4.17 1.27
CA THR A 190 5.82 5.16 0.40
C THR A 190 6.79 6.28 0.02
N ASP A 191 6.85 6.63 -1.27
CA ASP A 191 7.64 7.77 -1.75
C ASP A 191 6.86 9.08 -1.56
N LYS A 192 5.54 9.05 -1.74
CA LYS A 192 4.67 10.23 -1.66
C LYS A 192 3.34 9.91 -1.01
N VAL A 193 2.95 10.75 -0.07
CA VAL A 193 1.67 10.67 0.64
C VAL A 193 0.76 11.81 0.20
N ILE A 194 -0.53 11.50 0.02
CA ILE A 194 -1.60 12.46 -0.30
C ILE A 194 -2.68 12.32 0.77
N CYS A 195 -2.91 13.39 1.52
CA CYS A 195 -3.95 13.43 2.55
C CYS A 195 -5.27 13.94 1.96
N LEU A 196 -6.33 13.21 2.19
CA LEU A 196 -7.66 13.54 1.69
C LEU A 196 -8.68 13.73 2.81
N ASN A 197 -9.48 14.78 2.71
CA ASN A 197 -10.68 15.02 3.51
C ASN A 197 -11.76 15.74 2.69
N GLY A 198 -12.29 15.04 1.67
CA GLY A 198 -13.17 15.65 0.67
C GLY A 198 -12.43 16.57 -0.34
N HIS A 199 -11.19 16.91 -0.04
CA HIS A 199 -10.23 17.63 -0.88
C HIS A 199 -8.81 17.19 -0.49
N MET A 200 -7.81 17.62 -1.23
CA MET A 200 -6.42 17.38 -0.87
C MET A 200 -5.98 18.40 0.20
N CYS A 201 -5.67 17.91 1.41
CA CYS A 201 -5.27 18.75 2.55
C CYS A 201 -3.74 18.89 2.60
N CYS A 202 -3.02 17.81 2.40
CA CYS A 202 -1.55 17.79 2.41
C CYS A 202 -1.00 16.81 1.38
N ALA A 203 0.22 17.04 0.92
CA ALA A 203 0.94 16.15 0.03
C ALA A 203 2.45 16.34 0.20
N GLY A 204 3.22 15.27 0.13
CA GLY A 204 4.68 15.32 0.24
C GLY A 204 5.29 13.96 0.55
N THR A 205 6.57 14.00 0.94
CA THR A 205 7.22 12.81 1.50
C THR A 205 6.58 12.43 2.84
N PRO A 206 6.67 11.17 3.28
CA PRO A 206 6.15 10.73 4.58
C PRO A 206 6.54 11.68 5.73
N THR A 207 7.83 12.03 5.83
CA THR A 207 8.35 12.93 6.87
C THR A 207 7.69 14.31 6.80
N ALA A 208 7.66 14.94 5.62
CA ALA A 208 7.07 16.28 5.46
C ALA A 208 5.57 16.31 5.80
N VAL A 209 4.83 15.23 5.46
CA VAL A 209 3.40 15.11 5.77
C VAL A 209 3.17 14.97 7.27
N THR A 210 3.93 14.14 7.96
CA THR A 210 3.76 13.93 9.42
C THR A 210 4.06 15.16 10.26
N GLU A 211 4.95 16.03 9.78
CA GLU A 211 5.26 17.30 10.41
C GLU A 211 4.23 18.40 10.13
N SER A 212 3.34 18.20 9.13
CA SER A 212 2.36 19.20 8.74
C SER A 212 1.23 19.37 9.78
N GLU A 213 0.75 20.59 9.90
CA GLU A 213 -0.39 20.92 10.76
C GLU A 213 -1.69 20.25 10.27
N ASP A 214 -1.89 20.19 8.95
CA ASP A 214 -3.05 19.54 8.33
C ASP A 214 -3.14 18.06 8.67
N TYR A 215 -2.01 17.36 8.71
CA TYR A 215 -1.95 15.96 9.11
C TYR A 215 -2.33 15.79 10.59
N ARG A 216 -1.80 16.64 11.49
CA ARG A 216 -2.13 16.60 12.92
C ARG A 216 -3.61 16.90 13.16
N ASN A 217 -4.20 17.81 12.40
CA ASN A 217 -5.62 18.14 12.46
C ASN A 217 -6.51 16.98 11.99
N LEU A 218 -6.06 16.19 10.98
CA LEU A 218 -6.79 15.06 10.45
C LEU A 218 -6.78 13.82 11.35
N PHE A 219 -5.63 13.51 11.96
CA PHE A 219 -5.39 12.25 12.64
C PHE A 219 -5.16 12.40 14.16
N GLY A 220 -5.09 13.64 14.66
CA GLY A 220 -4.84 13.98 16.06
C GLY A 220 -3.36 13.92 16.46
N SER A 221 -3.03 14.51 17.61
CA SER A 221 -1.66 14.61 18.12
C SER A 221 -0.98 13.24 18.39
N ARG A 222 -1.77 12.21 18.69
CA ARG A 222 -1.26 10.84 18.93
C ARG A 222 -0.74 10.14 17.67
N ALA A 223 -1.13 10.59 16.48
CA ALA A 223 -0.63 10.02 15.23
C ALA A 223 0.86 10.35 14.97
N GLY A 224 1.36 11.47 15.52
CA GLY A 224 2.78 11.83 15.47
C GLY A 224 3.65 10.99 16.41
N ASP A 225 3.17 10.71 17.60
CA ASP A 225 3.91 9.93 18.61
C ASP A 225 4.09 8.46 18.21
N ALA A 226 3.11 7.89 17.54
CA ALA A 226 3.18 6.51 17.06
C ALA A 226 4.15 6.32 15.88
N LEU A 227 4.44 7.36 15.09
CA LEU A 227 5.50 7.34 14.07
C LEU A 227 6.91 7.39 14.66
N ALA A 228 7.07 8.05 15.79
CA ALA A 228 8.36 8.12 16.51
C ALA A 228 8.84 6.73 16.93
N ILE A 229 7.94 5.81 17.25
CA ILE A 229 8.25 4.43 17.63
C ILE A 229 8.83 3.63 16.44
N TYR A 230 8.49 3.95 15.21
CA TYR A 230 8.95 3.20 14.02
C TYR A 230 10.22 3.78 13.36
N GLN A 231 10.61 5.01 13.69
CA GLN A 231 11.89 5.59 13.26
C GLN A 231 13.08 5.14 14.13
N HIS A 232 12.87 4.37 15.17
CA HIS A 232 13.96 3.65 15.81
C HIS A 232 14.40 2.50 14.90
N SER A 233 15.16 2.84 13.85
CA SER A 233 16.12 1.88 13.30
C SER A 233 17.05 1.54 14.46
N HIS A 234 16.92 0.35 14.99
CA HIS A 234 17.85 -0.18 15.97
C HIS A 234 19.20 -0.35 15.28
N ASN A 235 20.05 0.70 15.32
CA ASN A 235 21.44 0.64 14.88
C ASN A 235 22.28 -0.17 15.90
N HIS A 236 21.68 -1.22 16.50
CA HIS A 236 22.34 -2.05 17.48
C HIS A 236 21.75 -3.47 17.50
N THR A 237 22.57 -4.43 17.93
CA THR A 237 22.20 -5.84 18.11
C THR A 237 22.25 -6.20 19.58
N HIS A 238 21.18 -6.78 20.12
CA HIS A 238 21.20 -7.34 21.50
C HIS A 238 21.99 -8.63 21.52
N LEU A 239 22.97 -8.71 22.41
CA LEU A 239 23.78 -9.89 22.64
C LEU A 239 23.13 -10.80 23.71
N PRO A 240 23.46 -12.13 23.73
CA PRO A 240 22.84 -13.08 24.67
C PRO A 240 23.12 -12.79 26.16
N ASP A 241 24.11 -11.95 26.48
CA ASP A 241 24.46 -11.52 27.83
C ASP A 241 23.70 -10.26 28.27
N GLY A 242 22.76 -9.76 27.44
CA GLY A 242 21.97 -8.55 27.70
C GLY A 242 22.67 -7.24 27.32
N SER A 243 23.89 -7.28 26.82
CA SER A 243 24.59 -6.11 26.29
C SER A 243 24.14 -5.76 24.89
N VAL A 244 24.46 -4.55 24.43
CA VAL A 244 24.04 -4.00 23.12
C VAL A 244 25.27 -3.64 22.30
N GLN A 245 25.39 -4.19 21.10
CA GLN A 245 26.43 -3.86 20.14
C GLN A 245 25.92 -2.84 19.12
N LEU A 246 26.56 -1.68 19.06
CA LEU A 246 26.30 -0.61 18.09
C LEU A 246 26.92 -0.93 16.72
N GLU A 247 26.49 -0.25 15.64
CA GLU A 247 27.03 -0.44 14.27
C GLU A 247 28.53 -0.17 14.16
N ASP A 248 29.08 0.68 15.02
CA ASP A 248 30.53 0.96 15.11
C ASP A 248 31.34 -0.14 15.82
N GLY A 249 30.66 -1.21 16.27
CA GLY A 249 31.26 -2.33 16.98
C GLY A 249 31.41 -2.11 18.50
N THR A 250 31.00 -0.96 19.03
CA THR A 250 31.05 -0.65 20.46
C THR A 250 30.02 -1.46 21.22
N ILE A 251 30.40 -2.11 22.34
CA ILE A 251 29.49 -2.84 23.20
C ILE A 251 29.19 -1.99 24.45
N THR A 252 27.91 -1.76 24.74
CA THR A 252 27.42 -1.02 25.91
C THR A 252 26.51 -1.89 26.77
N ALA A 253 26.52 -1.67 28.09
CA ALA A 253 25.68 -2.43 29.02
C ALA A 253 24.19 -2.05 28.98
N HIS A 254 23.86 -0.89 28.38
CA HIS A 254 22.49 -0.39 28.25
C HIS A 254 22.30 0.36 26.92
N CYS A 255 21.09 0.34 26.39
CA CYS A 255 20.69 1.17 25.24
C CYS A 255 20.22 2.53 25.75
N ASP A 256 20.98 3.60 25.48
CA ASP A 256 20.63 4.97 25.89
C ASP A 256 19.36 5.52 25.20
N THR A 257 18.83 4.82 24.21
CA THR A 257 17.63 5.19 23.43
C THR A 257 16.38 4.40 23.80
N CYS A 258 16.48 3.31 24.54
CA CYS A 258 15.33 2.57 25.05
C CYS A 258 15.06 3.05 26.48
N GLY A 259 13.91 3.69 26.72
CA GLY A 259 13.48 4.04 28.08
C GLY A 259 13.49 2.79 28.98
N THR A 260 13.96 2.93 30.20
CA THR A 260 14.37 1.90 31.17
C THR A 260 13.29 0.92 31.64
N GLU A 261 12.10 0.83 31.05
CA GLU A 261 11.00 -0.03 31.54
C GLU A 261 10.61 -1.20 30.60
N GLU A 262 11.15 -1.33 29.39
CA GLU A 262 10.78 -2.41 28.45
C GLU A 262 11.86 -3.44 28.14
N CYS A 263 13.06 -3.31 28.65
CA CYS A 263 14.15 -4.28 28.40
C CYS A 263 14.15 -5.53 29.31
N ASP A 264 13.29 -5.62 30.32
CA ASP A 264 13.29 -6.72 31.32
C ASP A 264 12.23 -7.81 31.09
N LYS A 265 11.58 -7.84 29.89
CA LYS A 265 10.61 -8.92 29.56
C LYS A 265 10.90 -9.54 28.22
N ASN A 266 11.91 -10.43 28.16
CA ASN A 266 11.88 -11.71 27.42
C ASN A 266 13.16 -12.48 27.70
#